data_da27bb1ebb174a67823f00ac650a1066
#
_entry.id   da27bb1ebb174a67823f00ac650a1066
#
_cell.length_a   1.000
_cell.length_b   1.000
_cell.length_c   1.000
_cell.angle_alpha   90.00
_cell.angle_beta   90.00
_cell.angle_gamma   90.00
#
_symmetry.space_group_name_H-M   'P 1'
#
loop_
_entity.id
_entity.type
_entity.pdbx_description
1 polymer ?
#
loop_
_entity_poly.entity_id
_entity_poly.type
_entity_poly.pdbx_seq_one_letter_code
_entity_poly.pdbx_strand_id
1 'polypeptide(L)'
;MVATTFIVFGNVFLVSFGNHQSPVYTPEQLIAKYSNLVFVLYCMSLVFVVALSQYLYRSGETILSDNAKDTSTHWRTLLPFSYAIVSGAIGSCSVLFAKSLSNMLRLTMSSRYQFHSWFTYSILLLFLCTAGFWMARLNEGLSLFDAILIVPMFQIAWTFFSICTGFVYFQEYQVFDTLRIIMFMLGMTFVFIGISLLAPDENKADTKDGSNATKD
;
A
#
# COMPACT_ATOMS: atom_id res chain seq x y z
N MET A 1 18.74 -8.58 -11.80
CA MET A 1 18.40 -10.01 -11.88
C MET A 1 17.96 -10.59 -10.53
N VAL A 2 18.77 -10.51 -9.47
CA VAL A 2 18.40 -11.05 -8.14
C VAL A 2 17.07 -10.47 -7.60
N ALA A 3 16.90 -9.15 -7.64
CA ALA A 3 15.67 -8.47 -7.21
C ALA A 3 14.40 -8.99 -7.95
N THR A 4 14.50 -9.13 -9.26
CA THR A 4 13.41 -9.65 -10.10
C THR A 4 13.05 -11.09 -9.73
N THR A 5 14.06 -11.92 -9.44
CA THR A 5 13.84 -13.30 -8.98
C THR A 5 13.08 -13.35 -7.66
N PHE A 6 13.44 -12.49 -6.69
CA PHE A 6 12.72 -12.39 -5.40
C PHE A 6 11.27 -11.95 -5.59
N ILE A 7 11.01 -10.97 -6.46
CA ILE A 7 9.65 -10.50 -6.75
C ILE A 7 8.82 -11.61 -7.41
N VAL A 8 9.38 -12.33 -8.39
CA VAL A 8 8.66 -13.43 -9.06
C VAL A 8 8.37 -14.56 -8.08
N PHE A 9 9.36 -14.97 -7.28
CA PHE A 9 9.16 -16.00 -6.25
C PHE A 9 8.11 -15.59 -5.23
N GLY A 10 8.19 -14.37 -4.71
CA GLY A 10 7.20 -13.84 -3.78
C GLY A 10 5.79 -13.82 -4.37
N ASN A 11 5.63 -13.40 -5.62
CA ASN A 11 4.34 -13.41 -6.31
C ASN A 11 3.80 -14.83 -6.53
N VAL A 12 4.66 -15.80 -6.87
CA VAL A 12 4.25 -17.21 -6.97
C VAL A 12 3.73 -17.72 -5.63
N PHE A 13 4.40 -17.40 -4.52
CA PHE A 13 3.94 -17.77 -3.18
C PHE A 13 2.61 -17.10 -2.83
N LEU A 14 2.47 -15.80 -3.08
CA LEU A 14 1.23 -15.07 -2.83
C LEU A 14 0.06 -15.64 -3.64
N VAL A 15 0.27 -15.99 -4.89
CA VAL A 15 -0.75 -16.60 -5.74
C VAL A 15 -1.05 -18.04 -5.30
N SER A 16 -0.04 -18.84 -5.01
CA SER A 16 -0.25 -20.27 -4.65
C SER A 16 -0.92 -20.46 -3.30
N PHE A 17 -0.62 -19.60 -2.33
CA PHE A 17 -1.13 -19.72 -0.95
C PHE A 17 -2.22 -18.68 -0.63
N GLY A 18 -2.46 -17.73 -1.53
CA GLY A 18 -3.57 -16.78 -1.41
C GLY A 18 -4.94 -17.47 -1.48
N ASN A 19 -5.96 -16.76 -1.03
CA ASN A 19 -7.32 -17.27 -1.09
C ASN A 19 -7.88 -17.18 -2.53
N HIS A 20 -7.99 -18.32 -3.20
CA HIS A 20 -8.59 -18.42 -4.53
C HIS A 20 -10.13 -18.49 -4.50
N GLN A 21 -10.71 -18.74 -3.32
CA GLN A 21 -12.15 -18.69 -3.16
C GLN A 21 -12.57 -17.23 -3.00
N SER A 22 -13.15 -16.65 -4.03
CA SER A 22 -13.82 -15.34 -3.92
C SER A 22 -15.33 -15.58 -3.75
N PRO A 23 -15.80 -15.78 -2.52
CA PRO A 23 -17.25 -15.90 -2.27
C PRO A 23 -17.92 -14.60 -2.71
N VAL A 24 -19.09 -14.73 -3.31
CA VAL A 24 -19.89 -13.58 -3.73
C VAL A 24 -20.73 -13.15 -2.53
N TYR A 25 -20.44 -11.95 -2.01
CA TYR A 25 -21.14 -11.39 -0.86
C TYR A 25 -22.32 -10.52 -1.28
N THR A 26 -23.43 -10.63 -0.56
CA THR A 26 -24.57 -9.71 -0.72
C THR A 26 -24.24 -8.33 -0.13
N PRO A 27 -24.95 -7.24 -0.52
CA PRO A 27 -24.74 -5.92 0.06
C PRO A 27 -24.86 -5.90 1.59
N GLU A 28 -25.85 -6.66 2.13
CA GLU A 28 -26.06 -6.77 3.58
C GLU A 28 -24.86 -7.41 4.28
N GLN A 29 -24.28 -8.44 3.67
CA GLN A 29 -23.07 -9.10 4.20
C GLN A 29 -21.87 -8.19 4.16
N LEU A 30 -21.72 -7.38 3.11
CA LEU A 30 -20.65 -6.38 3.03
C LEU A 30 -20.82 -5.30 4.10
N ILE A 31 -22.02 -4.80 4.31
CA ILE A 31 -22.33 -3.82 5.37
C ILE A 31 -22.01 -4.42 6.75
N ALA A 32 -22.39 -5.68 6.99
CA ALA A 32 -22.07 -6.36 8.25
C ALA A 32 -20.56 -6.49 8.48
N LYS A 33 -19.76 -6.68 7.42
CA LYS A 33 -18.29 -6.70 7.52
C LYS A 33 -17.69 -5.35 7.87
N TYR A 34 -18.28 -4.24 7.41
CA TYR A 34 -17.87 -2.88 7.83
C TYR A 34 -18.15 -2.61 9.32
N SER A 35 -19.20 -3.22 9.88
CA SER A 35 -19.56 -3.10 11.29
C SER A 35 -18.81 -4.07 12.21
N ASN A 36 -17.90 -4.90 11.66
CA ASN A 36 -17.14 -5.83 12.47
C ASN A 36 -16.15 -5.09 13.38
N LEU A 37 -16.11 -5.46 14.66
CA LEU A 37 -15.24 -4.84 15.67
C LEU A 37 -13.76 -4.88 15.26
N VAL A 38 -13.30 -6.00 14.71
CA VAL A 38 -11.89 -6.16 14.28
C VAL A 38 -11.56 -5.18 13.15
N PHE A 39 -12.48 -5.01 12.19
CA PHE A 39 -12.29 -4.04 11.11
C PHE A 39 -12.33 -2.59 11.62
N VAL A 40 -13.23 -2.27 12.55
CA VAL A 40 -13.28 -0.93 13.15
C VAL A 40 -12.00 -0.62 13.93
N LEU A 41 -11.49 -1.56 14.73
CA LEU A 41 -10.20 -1.42 15.41
C LEU A 41 -9.04 -1.25 14.44
N TYR A 42 -9.05 -1.98 13.33
CA TYR A 42 -8.07 -1.81 12.26
C TYR A 42 -8.15 -0.41 11.63
N CYS A 43 -9.34 0.09 11.33
CA CYS A 43 -9.52 1.46 10.82
C CYS A 43 -9.00 2.51 11.81
N MET A 44 -9.25 2.33 13.11
CA MET A 44 -8.69 3.22 14.15
C MET A 44 -7.16 3.17 14.17
N SER A 45 -6.56 1.99 14.03
CA SER A 45 -5.11 1.84 13.93
C SER A 45 -4.55 2.50 12.68
N LEU A 46 -5.23 2.40 11.53
CA LEU A 46 -4.85 3.10 10.29
C LEU A 46 -4.87 4.62 10.48
N VAL A 47 -5.92 5.16 11.08
CA VAL A 47 -6.01 6.61 11.37
C VAL A 47 -4.86 7.04 12.28
N PHE A 48 -4.54 6.24 13.30
CA PHE A 48 -3.40 6.52 14.19
C PHE A 48 -2.06 6.51 13.44
N VAL A 49 -1.83 5.51 12.57
CA VAL A 49 -0.60 5.42 11.74
C VAL A 49 -0.50 6.62 10.80
N VAL A 50 -1.60 7.01 10.15
CA VAL A 50 -1.65 8.17 9.27
C VAL A 50 -1.36 9.46 10.05
N ALA A 51 -1.99 9.65 11.20
CA ALA A 51 -1.76 10.83 12.04
C ALA A 51 -0.30 10.92 12.53
N LEU A 52 0.26 9.80 13.00
CA LEU A 52 1.66 9.72 13.45
C LEU A 52 2.63 10.02 12.29
N SER A 53 2.41 9.40 11.13
CA SER A 53 3.27 9.62 9.95
C SER A 53 3.17 11.06 9.44
N GLN A 54 1.99 11.66 9.47
CA GLN A 54 1.79 13.06 9.12
C GLN A 54 2.48 14.01 10.12
N TYR A 55 2.43 13.68 11.40
CA TYR A 55 3.15 14.43 12.43
C TYR A 55 4.67 14.35 12.23
N LEU A 56 5.20 13.15 11.96
CA LEU A 56 6.63 12.94 11.67
C LEU A 56 7.05 13.69 10.41
N TYR A 57 6.23 13.69 9.36
CA TYR A 57 6.50 14.41 8.13
C TYR A 57 6.62 15.93 8.40
N ARG A 58 5.64 16.53 9.09
CA ARG A 58 5.65 17.96 9.43
C ARG A 58 6.83 18.33 10.35
N SER A 59 7.10 17.51 11.37
CA SER A 59 8.23 17.74 12.27
C SER A 59 9.56 17.65 11.53
N GLY A 60 9.71 16.69 10.62
CA GLY A 60 10.91 16.54 9.81
C GLY A 60 11.14 17.71 8.86
N GLU A 61 10.09 18.21 8.24
CA GLU A 61 10.14 19.38 7.37
C GLU A 61 10.60 20.62 8.12
N THR A 62 10.11 20.85 9.35
CA THR A 62 10.51 21.97 10.21
C THR A 62 11.99 21.86 10.63
N ILE A 63 12.43 20.65 11.03
CA ILE A 63 13.83 20.41 11.46
C ILE A 63 14.80 20.58 10.27
N LEU A 64 14.39 20.13 9.07
CA LEU A 64 15.22 20.26 7.86
C LEU A 64 15.34 21.73 7.42
N SER A 65 14.31 22.55 7.66
CA SER A 65 14.34 23.99 7.41
C SER A 65 15.24 24.76 8.38
N ASP A 66 15.33 24.33 9.65
CA ASP A 66 16.10 25.04 10.69
C ASP A 66 17.59 24.65 10.77
N ASN A 67 17.96 23.40 10.43
CA ASN A 67 19.33 22.87 10.61
C ASN A 67 19.88 22.24 9.32
N ALA A 68 20.35 23.07 8.40
CA ALA A 68 20.75 22.64 7.04
C ALA A 68 22.08 21.85 6.94
N LYS A 69 22.77 21.48 8.01
CA LYS A 69 24.16 20.99 7.85
C LYS A 69 24.53 19.62 8.45
N ASP A 70 23.90 19.11 9.49
CA ASP A 70 24.45 17.90 10.16
C ASP A 70 23.48 16.73 10.42
N THR A 71 22.16 16.94 10.29
CA THR A 71 21.17 15.89 10.61
C THR A 71 20.52 15.30 9.35
N SER A 72 21.07 15.58 8.17
CA SER A 72 20.38 15.50 6.89
C SER A 72 20.11 14.07 6.36
N THR A 73 20.98 13.09 6.66
CA THR A 73 20.91 11.78 5.96
C THR A 73 19.71 10.94 6.38
N HIS A 74 19.38 10.87 7.67
CA HIS A 74 18.24 10.09 8.15
C HIS A 74 16.89 10.71 7.77
N TRP A 75 16.77 12.04 7.80
CA TRP A 75 15.54 12.74 7.45
C TRP A 75 15.26 12.72 5.96
N ARG A 76 16.28 12.71 5.11
CA ARG A 76 16.12 12.59 3.64
C ARG A 76 15.42 11.30 3.22
N THR A 77 15.64 10.20 3.96
CA THR A 77 14.96 8.92 3.70
C THR A 77 13.64 8.81 4.47
N LEU A 78 13.57 9.38 5.68
CA LEU A 78 12.37 9.28 6.53
C LEU A 78 11.19 10.10 6.01
N LEU A 79 11.45 11.27 5.40
CA LEU A 79 10.38 12.10 4.82
C LEU A 79 9.61 11.38 3.70
N PRO A 80 10.26 10.91 2.61
CA PRO A 80 9.55 10.19 1.56
C PRO A 80 8.90 8.91 2.06
N PHE A 81 9.50 8.22 3.04
CA PHE A 81 8.91 7.03 3.64
C PHE A 81 7.62 7.36 4.41
N SER A 82 7.61 8.39 5.26
CA SER A 82 6.41 8.84 5.96
C SER A 82 5.32 9.29 5.00
N TYR A 83 5.71 10.00 3.93
CA TYR A 83 4.80 10.41 2.87
C TYR A 83 4.17 9.22 2.15
N ALA A 84 4.97 8.19 1.84
CA ALA A 84 4.51 6.95 1.21
C ALA A 84 3.56 6.16 2.10
N ILE A 85 3.82 6.08 3.43
CA ILE A 85 2.94 5.42 4.40
C ILE A 85 1.55 6.05 4.42
N VAL A 86 1.46 7.38 4.56
CA VAL A 86 0.17 8.09 4.56
C VAL A 86 -0.61 7.82 3.27
N SER A 87 0.07 7.94 2.15
CA SER A 87 -0.54 7.77 0.83
C SER A 87 -0.93 6.32 0.57
N GLY A 88 -0.10 5.36 0.97
CA GLY A 88 -0.35 3.93 0.86
C GLY A 88 -1.51 3.46 1.75
N ALA A 89 -1.59 3.95 2.99
CA ALA A 89 -2.66 3.62 3.91
C ALA A 89 -4.03 4.08 3.39
N ILE A 90 -4.13 5.32 2.90
CA ILE A 90 -5.39 5.83 2.32
C ILE A 90 -5.67 5.16 0.97
N GLY A 91 -4.63 4.97 0.14
CA GLY A 91 -4.74 4.29 -1.15
C GLY A 91 -5.19 2.84 -1.05
N SER A 92 -4.88 2.15 0.05
CA SER A 92 -5.34 0.78 0.29
C SER A 92 -6.86 0.67 0.40
N CYS A 93 -7.53 1.73 0.87
CA CYS A 93 -8.99 1.78 0.92
C CYS A 93 -9.60 1.73 -0.48
N SER A 94 -8.92 2.28 -1.50
CA SER A 94 -9.41 2.20 -2.89
C SER A 94 -9.46 0.76 -3.39
N VAL A 95 -8.50 -0.08 -3.01
CA VAL A 95 -8.48 -1.51 -3.36
C VAL A 95 -9.65 -2.25 -2.69
N LEU A 96 -9.95 -1.92 -1.42
CA LEU A 96 -11.10 -2.47 -0.71
C LEU A 96 -12.43 -2.13 -1.41
N PHE A 97 -12.61 -0.86 -1.77
CA PHE A 97 -13.82 -0.40 -2.47
C PHE A 97 -13.90 -0.98 -3.89
N ALA A 98 -12.77 -1.09 -4.61
CA ALA A 98 -12.72 -1.75 -5.92
C ALA A 98 -13.15 -3.23 -5.82
N LYS A 99 -12.67 -3.97 -4.82
CA LYS A 99 -13.03 -5.37 -4.59
C LYS A 99 -14.52 -5.50 -4.22
N SER A 100 -15.04 -4.60 -3.40
CA SER A 100 -16.47 -4.54 -3.05
C SER A 100 -17.34 -4.24 -4.28
N LEU A 101 -16.93 -3.28 -5.12
CA LEU A 101 -17.63 -2.93 -6.35
C LEU A 101 -17.62 -4.08 -7.37
N SER A 102 -16.47 -4.74 -7.54
CA SER A 102 -16.34 -5.94 -8.39
C SER A 102 -17.28 -7.06 -7.94
N ASN A 103 -17.42 -7.24 -6.62
CA ASN A 103 -18.35 -8.22 -6.06
C ASN A 103 -19.82 -7.87 -6.37
N MET A 104 -20.20 -6.59 -6.28
CA MET A 104 -21.54 -6.11 -6.67
C MET A 104 -21.81 -6.31 -8.15
N LEU A 105 -20.81 -6.06 -9.00
CA LEU A 105 -20.92 -6.28 -10.44
C LEU A 105 -21.12 -7.75 -10.77
N ARG A 106 -20.40 -8.66 -10.13
CA ARG A 106 -20.57 -10.12 -10.29
C ARG A 106 -21.97 -10.58 -9.88
N LEU A 107 -22.51 -10.04 -8.77
CA LEU A 107 -23.90 -10.32 -8.35
C LEU A 107 -24.92 -9.86 -9.38
N THR A 108 -24.71 -8.68 -9.95
CA THR A 108 -25.61 -8.13 -10.98
C THR A 108 -25.62 -9.00 -12.24
N MET A 109 -24.44 -9.48 -12.66
CA MET A 109 -24.31 -10.39 -13.81
C MET A 109 -24.91 -11.77 -13.55
N SER A 110 -25.01 -12.20 -12.30
CA SER A 110 -25.61 -13.47 -11.88
C SER A 110 -27.13 -13.40 -11.67
N SER A 111 -27.85 -12.51 -12.35
CA SER A 111 -29.32 -12.33 -12.35
C SER A 111 -29.94 -11.65 -11.12
N ARG A 112 -29.17 -11.11 -10.19
CA ARG A 112 -29.66 -10.24 -9.10
C ARG A 112 -29.22 -8.80 -9.35
N TYR A 113 -30.10 -7.99 -9.93
CA TYR A 113 -29.84 -6.58 -10.22
C TYR A 113 -29.59 -5.78 -8.93
N GLN A 114 -28.34 -5.37 -8.69
CA GLN A 114 -27.91 -4.66 -7.46
C GLN A 114 -27.67 -3.16 -7.68
N PHE A 115 -27.80 -2.65 -8.91
CA PHE A 115 -27.64 -1.21 -9.19
C PHE A 115 -28.76 -0.33 -8.61
N HIS A 116 -29.80 -0.91 -8.06
CA HIS A 116 -30.85 -0.17 -7.35
C HIS A 116 -30.48 0.16 -5.89
N SER A 117 -29.37 -0.42 -5.38
CA SER A 117 -28.92 -0.18 -4.02
C SER A 117 -28.13 1.13 -3.92
N TRP A 118 -28.53 2.02 -3.02
CA TRP A 118 -27.79 3.24 -2.65
C TRP A 118 -26.34 2.91 -2.24
N PHE A 119 -26.13 1.75 -1.64
CA PHE A 119 -24.83 1.26 -1.21
C PHE A 119 -23.82 1.17 -2.36
N THR A 120 -24.23 0.67 -3.54
CA THR A 120 -23.37 0.54 -4.71
C THR A 120 -22.83 1.88 -5.18
N TYR A 121 -23.67 2.92 -5.20
CA TYR A 121 -23.26 4.27 -5.59
C TYR A 121 -22.34 4.91 -4.55
N SER A 122 -22.58 4.67 -3.26
CA SER A 122 -21.70 5.14 -2.18
C SER A 122 -20.31 4.53 -2.28
N ILE A 123 -20.21 3.22 -2.52
CA ILE A 123 -18.93 2.52 -2.71
C ILE A 123 -18.21 3.02 -3.97
N LEU A 124 -18.93 3.26 -5.06
CA LEU A 124 -18.36 3.81 -6.29
C LEU A 124 -17.77 5.21 -6.04
N LEU A 125 -18.50 6.07 -5.34
CA LEU A 125 -18.04 7.42 -5.01
C LEU A 125 -16.78 7.35 -4.13
N LEU A 126 -16.79 6.52 -3.08
CA LEU A 126 -15.65 6.33 -2.19
C LEU A 126 -14.42 5.78 -2.94
N PHE A 127 -14.64 4.85 -3.87
CA PHE A 127 -13.58 4.34 -4.74
C PHE A 127 -12.95 5.46 -5.57
N LEU A 128 -13.76 6.27 -6.26
CA LEU A 128 -13.26 7.37 -7.09
C LEU A 128 -12.52 8.43 -6.27
N CYS A 129 -13.04 8.79 -5.10
CA CYS A 129 -12.41 9.75 -4.20
C CYS A 129 -11.06 9.25 -3.69
N THR A 130 -10.99 8.00 -3.23
CA THR A 130 -9.74 7.43 -2.67
C THR A 130 -8.71 7.15 -3.75
N ALA A 131 -9.12 6.66 -4.92
CA ALA A 131 -8.24 6.45 -6.06
C ALA A 131 -7.70 7.77 -6.61
N GLY A 132 -8.56 8.79 -6.73
CA GLY A 132 -8.16 10.14 -7.14
C GLY A 132 -7.17 10.77 -6.15
N PHE A 133 -7.43 10.64 -4.85
CA PHE A 133 -6.51 11.08 -3.81
C PHE A 133 -5.15 10.39 -3.93
N TRP A 134 -5.12 9.05 -4.09
CA TRP A 134 -3.87 8.31 -4.23
C TRP A 134 -3.05 8.74 -5.45
N MET A 135 -3.72 8.94 -6.61
CA MET A 135 -3.08 9.44 -7.83
C MET A 135 -2.51 10.86 -7.63
N ALA A 136 -3.26 11.75 -7.00
CA ALA A 136 -2.81 13.10 -6.71
C ALA A 136 -1.58 13.12 -5.80
N ARG A 137 -1.59 12.28 -4.75
CA ARG A 137 -0.45 12.13 -3.83
C ARG A 137 0.77 11.52 -4.51
N LEU A 138 0.60 10.57 -5.44
CA LEU A 138 1.72 10.02 -6.20
C LEU A 138 2.35 11.10 -7.11
N ASN A 139 1.54 11.88 -7.81
CA ASN A 139 2.03 12.98 -8.66
C ASN A 139 2.74 14.07 -7.84
N GLU A 140 2.19 14.43 -6.67
CA GLU A 140 2.83 15.36 -5.75
C GLU A 140 4.18 14.78 -5.22
N GLY A 141 4.20 13.51 -4.83
CA GLY A 141 5.41 12.82 -4.37
C GLY A 141 6.52 12.80 -5.43
N LEU A 142 6.18 12.59 -6.69
CA LEU A 142 7.12 12.64 -7.82
C LEU A 142 7.69 14.05 -8.06
N SER A 143 6.98 15.11 -7.67
CA SER A 143 7.47 16.48 -7.77
C SER A 143 8.34 16.91 -6.58
N LEU A 144 8.13 16.29 -5.41
CA LEU A 144 8.82 16.64 -4.16
C LEU A 144 10.08 15.79 -3.90
N PHE A 145 10.09 14.55 -4.39
CA PHE A 145 11.14 13.57 -4.12
C PHE A 145 11.67 12.96 -5.40
N ASP A 146 12.87 12.37 -5.34
CA ASP A 146 13.42 11.63 -6.46
C ASP A 146 12.53 10.42 -6.81
N ALA A 147 12.15 10.33 -8.10
CA ALA A 147 11.26 9.28 -8.60
C ALA A 147 11.81 7.86 -8.33
N ILE A 148 13.13 7.69 -8.37
CA ILE A 148 13.81 6.41 -8.13
C ILE A 148 13.57 5.92 -6.70
N LEU A 149 13.45 6.82 -5.74
CA LEU A 149 13.24 6.52 -4.32
C LEU A 149 11.75 6.41 -3.98
N ILE A 150 10.94 7.40 -4.39
CA ILE A 150 9.55 7.50 -3.96
C ILE A 150 8.65 6.42 -4.57
N VAL A 151 8.87 6.02 -5.83
CA VAL A 151 8.00 5.04 -6.50
C VAL A 151 8.05 3.66 -5.84
N PRO A 152 9.24 3.07 -5.54
CA PRO A 152 9.30 1.81 -4.80
C PRO A 152 8.69 1.91 -3.39
N MET A 153 8.91 3.01 -2.67
CA MET A 153 8.35 3.22 -1.34
C MET A 153 6.82 3.28 -1.36
N PHE A 154 6.24 3.99 -2.34
CA PHE A 154 4.80 4.02 -2.57
C PHE A 154 4.24 2.62 -2.85
N GLN A 155 4.91 1.87 -3.71
CA GLN A 155 4.49 0.51 -4.08
C GLN A 155 4.51 -0.44 -2.87
N ILE A 156 5.56 -0.39 -2.07
CA ILE A 156 5.69 -1.20 -0.84
C ILE A 156 4.57 -0.84 0.15
N ALA A 157 4.41 0.45 0.46
CA ALA A 157 3.41 0.92 1.41
C ALA A 157 1.99 0.57 0.95
N TRP A 158 1.67 0.86 -0.32
CA TRP A 158 0.35 0.56 -0.89
C TRP A 158 0.04 -0.93 -0.90
N THR A 159 0.99 -1.78 -1.30
CA THR A 159 0.82 -3.23 -1.34
C THR A 159 0.62 -3.78 0.08
N PHE A 160 1.44 -3.36 1.03
CA PHE A 160 1.34 -3.78 2.43
C PHE A 160 -0.04 -3.46 3.02
N PHE A 161 -0.45 -2.20 2.96
CA PHE A 161 -1.74 -1.80 3.52
C PHE A 161 -2.91 -2.41 2.76
N SER A 162 -2.83 -2.60 1.44
CA SER A 162 -3.89 -3.25 0.66
C SER A 162 -4.10 -4.70 1.07
N ILE A 163 -3.02 -5.43 1.31
CA ILE A 163 -3.07 -6.81 1.80
C ILE A 163 -3.66 -6.86 3.21
N CYS A 164 -3.15 -6.04 4.13
CA CYS A 164 -3.67 -5.97 5.50
C CYS A 164 -5.16 -5.61 5.53
N THR A 165 -5.56 -4.59 4.77
CA THR A 165 -6.96 -4.14 4.67
C THR A 165 -7.86 -5.26 4.14
N GLY A 166 -7.45 -5.92 3.07
CA GLY A 166 -8.19 -7.04 2.49
C GLY A 166 -8.33 -8.22 3.46
N PHE A 167 -7.22 -8.60 4.08
CA PHE A 167 -7.18 -9.71 5.03
C PHE A 167 -8.09 -9.50 6.23
N VAL A 168 -8.08 -8.30 6.81
CA VAL A 168 -8.93 -7.95 7.96
C VAL A 168 -10.39 -7.81 7.55
N TYR A 169 -10.69 -7.11 6.45
CA TYR A 169 -12.06 -6.86 6.02
C TYR A 169 -12.78 -8.13 5.59
N PHE A 170 -12.15 -8.97 4.77
CA PHE A 170 -12.74 -10.22 4.30
C PHE A 170 -12.67 -11.34 5.33
N GLN A 171 -12.03 -11.09 6.49
CA GLN A 171 -11.86 -12.07 7.56
C GLN A 171 -11.17 -13.34 7.08
N GLU A 172 -10.22 -13.20 6.16
CA GLU A 172 -9.49 -14.32 5.58
C GLU A 172 -8.70 -15.10 6.63
N TYR A 173 -8.37 -14.48 7.76
CA TYR A 173 -7.72 -15.11 8.91
C TYR A 173 -8.55 -16.25 9.54
N GLN A 174 -9.87 -16.30 9.32
CA GLN A 174 -10.74 -17.38 9.82
C GLN A 174 -10.75 -18.60 8.89
N VAL A 175 -10.34 -18.44 7.64
CA VAL A 175 -10.39 -19.47 6.59
C VAL A 175 -9.01 -20.06 6.35
N PHE A 176 -7.95 -19.34 6.70
CA PHE A 176 -6.60 -19.80 6.47
C PHE A 176 -6.10 -20.72 7.59
N ASP A 177 -5.56 -21.88 7.20
CA ASP A 177 -4.71 -22.68 8.06
C ASP A 177 -3.43 -21.90 8.41
N THR A 178 -2.89 -22.16 9.59
CA THR A 178 -1.63 -21.56 10.09
C THR A 178 -0.50 -21.64 9.06
N LEU A 179 -0.40 -22.77 8.34
CA LEU A 179 0.60 -22.95 7.30
C LEU A 179 0.43 -21.97 6.14
N ARG A 180 -0.80 -21.71 5.70
CA ARG A 180 -1.09 -20.76 4.61
C ARG A 180 -0.75 -19.33 5.01
N ILE A 181 -1.03 -18.95 6.27
CA ILE A 181 -0.66 -17.62 6.79
C ILE A 181 0.86 -17.44 6.76
N ILE A 182 1.61 -18.43 7.26
CA ILE A 182 3.08 -18.38 7.28
C ILE A 182 3.64 -18.27 5.85
N MET A 183 3.16 -19.09 4.91
CA MET A 183 3.62 -19.07 3.53
C MET A 183 3.25 -17.78 2.80
N PHE A 184 2.07 -17.22 3.10
CA PHE A 184 1.65 -15.95 2.56
C PHE A 184 2.52 -14.79 3.09
N MET A 185 2.81 -14.76 4.40
CA MET A 185 3.73 -13.78 4.99
C MET A 185 5.15 -13.91 4.45
N LEU A 186 5.62 -15.11 4.19
CA LEU A 186 6.92 -15.37 3.56
C LEU A 186 6.95 -14.83 2.12
N GLY A 187 5.88 -15.06 1.36
CA GLY A 187 5.72 -14.49 0.02
C GLY A 187 5.77 -12.96 0.01
N MET A 188 5.06 -12.31 0.95
CA MET A 188 5.13 -10.86 1.15
C MET A 188 6.55 -10.38 1.44
N THR A 189 7.25 -11.06 2.34
CA THR A 189 8.63 -10.72 2.72
C THR A 189 9.56 -10.80 1.49
N PHE A 190 9.41 -11.81 0.65
CA PHE A 190 10.19 -11.91 -0.60
C PHE A 190 9.89 -10.78 -1.58
N VAL A 191 8.63 -10.38 -1.73
CA VAL A 191 8.27 -9.22 -2.57
C VAL A 191 8.90 -7.96 -2.03
N PHE A 192 8.83 -7.70 -0.72
CA PHE A 192 9.43 -6.51 -0.12
C PHE A 192 10.95 -6.48 -0.24
N ILE A 193 11.63 -7.61 -0.01
CA ILE A 193 13.08 -7.73 -0.22
C ILE A 193 13.41 -7.47 -1.69
N GLY A 194 12.66 -8.06 -2.62
CA GLY A 194 12.87 -7.86 -4.05
C GLY A 194 12.70 -6.41 -4.49
N ILE A 195 11.69 -5.70 -4.00
CA ILE A 195 11.47 -4.28 -4.29
C ILE A 195 12.57 -3.43 -3.65
N SER A 196 12.97 -3.72 -2.41
CA SER A 196 14.07 -3.02 -1.73
C SER A 196 15.41 -3.20 -2.44
N LEU A 197 15.67 -4.39 -3.02
CA LEU A 197 16.88 -4.65 -3.83
C LEU A 197 16.81 -3.99 -5.22
N LEU A 198 15.62 -3.63 -5.69
CA LEU A 198 15.43 -2.93 -6.95
C LEU A 198 15.66 -1.43 -6.79
N ALA A 199 15.42 -0.87 -5.58
CA ALA A 199 15.74 0.50 -5.25
C ALA A 199 17.26 0.72 -5.37
N PRO A 200 17.76 1.71 -6.13
CA PRO A 200 19.18 1.93 -6.31
C PRO A 200 19.86 2.29 -4.99
N ASP A 201 21.01 1.67 -4.71
CA ASP A 201 21.92 2.13 -3.66
C ASP A 201 22.44 3.55 -4.00
N GLU A 202 21.98 4.58 -3.31
CA GLU A 202 22.47 5.96 -3.45
C GLU A 202 24.00 6.05 -3.31
N ASN A 203 24.61 5.15 -2.55
CA ASN A 203 26.06 5.08 -2.35
C ASN A 203 26.88 4.68 -3.61
N LYS A 204 26.22 4.21 -4.69
CA LYS A 204 26.90 3.87 -5.95
C LYS A 204 26.83 4.96 -7.02
N ALA A 205 25.96 5.92 -6.89
CA ALA A 205 25.85 7.05 -7.80
C ALA A 205 26.98 8.07 -7.58
N ASP A 206 27.26 8.41 -6.32
CA ASP A 206 28.30 9.39 -5.96
C ASP A 206 29.73 8.92 -6.28
N THR A 207 29.98 7.60 -6.33
CA THR A 207 31.32 7.07 -6.63
C THR A 207 31.65 7.09 -8.13
N LYS A 208 30.64 7.20 -9.02
CA LYS A 208 30.87 7.27 -10.48
C LYS A 208 31.14 8.69 -10.98
N ASP A 209 30.53 9.70 -10.35
CA ASP A 209 30.79 11.10 -10.75
C ASP A 209 32.13 11.62 -10.23
N GLY A 210 32.59 11.15 -9.07
CA GLY A 210 33.91 11.51 -8.52
C GLY A 210 35.09 10.91 -9.32
N SER A 211 34.89 9.85 -10.09
CA SER A 211 35.95 9.19 -10.87
C SER A 211 36.21 9.82 -12.24
N ASN A 212 35.27 10.61 -12.77
CA ASN A 212 35.40 11.26 -14.08
C ASN A 212 35.95 12.70 -13.98
N ALA A 213 35.99 13.28 -12.78
CA ALA A 213 36.49 14.65 -12.56
C ALA A 213 38.03 14.74 -12.34
N THR A 214 38.76 13.62 -12.36
CA THR A 214 40.19 13.58 -12.07
C THR A 214 41.04 13.13 -13.27
N LYS A 215 40.51 13.19 -14.50
CA LYS A 215 41.19 12.79 -15.74
C LYS A 215 41.16 13.86 -16.83
N ASP A 216 41.22 15.14 -16.46
CA ASP A 216 41.52 16.25 -17.38
C ASP A 216 42.59 17.13 -16.78
#